data_d217bed78b4124b0fee789051eb6f2b7
#
_entry.id   d217bed78b4124b0fee789051eb6f2b7
#
_cell.length_a   1.000
_cell.length_b   1.000
_cell.length_c   1.000
_cell.angle_alpha   90.00
_cell.angle_beta   90.00
_cell.angle_gamma   90.00
#
_symmetry.space_group_name_H-M   'P 1'
#
loop_
_entity.id
_entity.type
_entity.pdbx_description
1 polymer ?
#
loop_
_entity_poly.entity_id
_entity_poly.type
_entity_poly.pdbx_seq_one_letter_code
_entity_poly.pdbx_strand_id
1 'polypeptide(L)'
;ELTLEPQGFNEESYNAARSGGLSDEEYVEMIGIIARLTCMDVFARGIGVPLRPLPEPRRGNPSCKRPASAKKEHAWVPTVPNLPEGGDDAKEMFGDLYHPYIMRSVSLVPDEMDRHRELENIQYLPMEKILIKDYEHHEGFTRAQAETVAGRVSAINECFY
;
A
#
# COMPACT_ATOMS: atom_id res chain seq x y z
N GLU A 1 16.87 2.18 4.21
CA GLU A 1 16.16 2.35 5.50
C GLU A 1 14.77 1.74 5.45
N LEU A 2 13.82 2.25 4.67
CA LEU A 2 12.44 1.77 4.64
C LEU A 2 12.30 0.24 4.46
N THR A 3 13.17 -0.39 3.68
CA THR A 3 13.15 -1.84 3.44
C THR A 3 13.79 -2.66 4.55
N LEU A 4 14.85 -2.14 5.16
CA LEU A 4 15.67 -2.86 6.13
C LEU A 4 15.34 -2.54 7.58
N GLU A 5 14.88 -1.34 7.84
CA GLU A 5 14.59 -0.82 9.19
C GLU A 5 13.31 0.04 9.15
N PRO A 6 12.16 -0.52 8.74
CA PRO A 6 10.93 0.26 8.59
C PRO A 6 10.45 0.91 9.89
N GLN A 7 10.74 0.31 11.04
CA GLN A 7 10.42 0.86 12.36
C GLN A 7 11.18 2.15 12.68
N GLY A 8 12.32 2.41 12.05
CA GLY A 8 13.07 3.65 12.19
C GLY A 8 12.54 4.80 11.34
N PHE A 9 11.58 4.52 10.45
CA PHE A 9 11.02 5.50 9.54
C PHE A 9 9.96 6.35 10.22
N ASN A 10 10.20 7.64 10.32
CA ASN A 10 9.38 8.57 11.10
C ASN A 10 9.12 9.88 10.34
N GLU A 11 8.44 10.83 10.97
CA GLU A 11 8.11 12.13 10.37
C GLU A 11 9.35 12.95 10.00
N GLU A 12 10.45 12.80 10.71
CA GLU A 12 11.71 13.47 10.37
C GLU A 12 12.27 12.93 9.05
N SER A 13 12.19 11.61 8.83
CA SER A 13 12.58 10.97 7.56
C SER A 13 11.74 11.48 6.38
N TYR A 14 10.42 11.63 6.58
CA TYR A 14 9.54 12.23 5.58
C TYR A 14 9.90 13.70 5.31
N ASN A 15 10.08 14.49 6.37
CA ASN A 15 10.44 15.90 6.24
C ASN A 15 11.80 16.10 5.56
N ALA A 16 12.77 15.22 5.81
CA ALA A 16 14.06 15.23 5.12
C ALA A 16 13.90 14.96 3.62
N ALA A 17 13.07 13.99 3.23
CA ALA A 17 12.77 13.71 1.83
C ALA A 17 12.10 14.93 1.13
N ARG A 18 11.16 15.58 1.81
CA ARG A 18 10.48 16.80 1.31
C ARG A 18 11.47 17.97 1.16
N SER A 19 12.33 18.16 2.15
CA SER A 19 13.38 19.21 2.10
C SER A 19 14.43 18.92 1.03
N GLY A 20 14.63 17.64 0.68
CA GLY A 20 15.46 17.18 -0.41
C GLY A 20 14.86 17.41 -1.80
N GLY A 21 13.65 17.94 -1.89
CA GLY A 21 12.99 18.34 -3.15
C GLY A 21 11.93 17.37 -3.67
N LEU A 22 11.63 16.25 -2.98
CA LEU A 22 10.53 15.36 -3.40
C LEU A 22 9.17 16.03 -3.16
N SER A 23 8.28 15.93 -4.14
CA SER A 23 6.86 16.24 -3.93
C SER A 23 6.16 15.14 -3.11
N ASP A 24 4.95 15.39 -2.60
CA ASP A 24 4.18 14.34 -1.91
C ASP A 24 3.83 13.19 -2.84
N GLU A 25 3.55 13.50 -4.11
CA GLU A 25 3.24 12.53 -5.14
C GLU A 25 4.44 11.63 -5.47
N GLU A 26 5.60 12.22 -5.70
CA GLU A 26 6.85 11.47 -5.94
C GLU A 26 7.23 10.61 -4.73
N TYR A 27 7.02 11.14 -3.51
CA TYR A 27 7.21 10.38 -2.29
C TYR A 27 6.29 9.16 -2.23
N VAL A 28 4.99 9.32 -2.54
CA VAL A 28 4.02 8.20 -2.56
C VAL A 28 4.36 7.20 -3.65
N GLU A 29 4.73 7.63 -4.86
CA GLU A 29 5.17 6.72 -5.93
C GLU A 29 6.40 5.90 -5.49
N MET A 30 7.38 6.55 -4.87
CA MET A 30 8.58 5.86 -4.35
C MET A 30 8.23 4.84 -3.25
N ILE A 31 7.40 5.21 -2.28
CA ILE A 31 6.94 4.31 -1.23
C ILE A 31 6.16 3.13 -1.81
N GLY A 32 5.27 3.37 -2.76
CA GLY A 32 4.50 2.33 -3.44
C GLY A 32 5.38 1.32 -4.16
N ILE A 33 6.41 1.77 -4.89
CA ILE A 33 7.38 0.89 -5.55
C ILE A 33 8.15 0.05 -4.53
N ILE A 34 8.68 0.68 -3.47
CA ILE A 34 9.45 -0.02 -2.43
C ILE A 34 8.59 -1.07 -1.74
N ALA A 35 7.37 -0.73 -1.34
CA ALA A 35 6.46 -1.64 -0.65
C ALA A 35 6.15 -2.88 -1.52
N ARG A 36 5.80 -2.68 -2.79
CA ARG A 36 5.49 -3.79 -3.70
C ARG A 36 6.70 -4.67 -4.00
N LEU A 37 7.86 -4.08 -4.28
CA LEU A 37 9.09 -4.85 -4.52
C LEU A 37 9.48 -5.65 -3.28
N THR A 38 9.44 -5.05 -2.10
CA THR A 38 9.73 -5.74 -0.84
C THR A 38 8.79 -6.92 -0.62
N CYS A 39 7.49 -6.73 -0.85
CA CYS A 39 6.49 -7.78 -0.72
C CYS A 39 6.79 -8.97 -1.66
N MET A 40 7.06 -8.70 -2.94
CA MET A 40 7.39 -9.72 -3.93
C MET A 40 8.71 -10.43 -3.62
N ASP A 41 9.72 -9.70 -3.20
CA ASP A 41 11.04 -10.26 -2.88
C ASP A 41 10.99 -11.14 -1.64
N VAL A 42 10.28 -10.71 -0.60
CA VAL A 42 10.09 -11.51 0.63
C VAL A 42 9.30 -12.78 0.32
N PHE A 43 8.26 -12.69 -0.49
CA PHE A 43 7.50 -13.85 -0.94
C PHE A 43 8.38 -14.83 -1.73
N ALA A 44 9.12 -14.35 -2.72
CA ALA A 44 10.02 -15.19 -3.53
C ALA A 44 11.06 -15.92 -2.68
N ARG A 45 11.68 -15.20 -1.72
CA ARG A 45 12.62 -15.80 -0.77
C ARG A 45 11.95 -16.84 0.13
N GLY A 46 10.73 -16.55 0.59
CA GLY A 46 9.96 -17.45 1.45
C GLY A 46 9.62 -18.79 0.79
N ILE A 47 9.37 -18.80 -0.52
CA ILE A 47 9.11 -20.03 -1.29
C ILE A 47 10.36 -20.60 -1.97
N GLY A 48 11.53 -20.01 -1.76
CA GLY A 48 12.82 -20.53 -2.26
C GLY A 48 13.05 -20.33 -3.76
N VAL A 49 12.40 -19.37 -4.40
CA VAL A 49 12.65 -19.04 -5.81
C VAL A 49 13.60 -17.85 -5.96
N PRO A 50 14.41 -17.81 -7.05
CA PRO A 50 15.30 -16.69 -7.30
C PRO A 50 14.52 -15.38 -7.48
N LEU A 51 15.08 -14.27 -7.00
CA LEU A 51 14.53 -12.95 -7.25
C LEU A 51 14.55 -12.64 -8.75
N ARG A 52 13.55 -11.94 -9.23
CA ARG A 52 13.54 -11.44 -10.60
C ARG A 52 14.63 -10.38 -10.77
N PRO A 53 15.33 -10.36 -11.91
CA PRO A 53 16.24 -9.26 -12.23
C PRO A 53 15.43 -7.95 -12.35
N LEU A 54 16.05 -6.85 -11.95
CA LEU A 54 15.45 -5.55 -12.19
C LEU A 54 15.28 -5.32 -13.69
N PRO A 55 14.15 -4.77 -14.12
CA PRO A 55 13.96 -4.41 -15.52
C PRO A 55 14.92 -3.27 -15.92
N GLU A 56 15.23 -3.17 -17.19
CA GLU A 56 15.99 -2.04 -17.71
C GLU A 56 15.27 -0.72 -17.40
N PRO A 57 16.01 0.29 -16.88
CA PRO A 57 15.41 1.57 -16.56
C PRO A 57 14.79 2.22 -17.80
N ARG A 58 13.56 2.67 -17.68
CA ARG A 58 12.88 3.44 -18.71
C ARG A 58 12.83 4.90 -18.29
N ARG A 59 13.16 5.79 -19.22
CA ARG A 59 12.97 7.23 -19.00
C ARG A 59 11.47 7.53 -18.96
N GLY A 60 11.07 8.34 -18.00
CA GLY A 60 9.70 8.82 -17.83
C GLY A 60 9.67 9.90 -16.78
N ASN A 61 8.62 10.69 -16.77
CA ASN A 61 8.34 11.64 -15.71
C ASN A 61 7.32 11.00 -14.75
N PRO A 62 7.39 11.28 -13.44
CA PRO A 62 6.34 10.92 -12.49
C PRO A 62 5.00 11.47 -13.00
N SER A 63 3.91 10.76 -12.71
CA SER A 63 2.57 11.21 -13.12
C SER A 63 2.19 12.52 -12.44
N CYS A 64 2.59 12.69 -11.20
CA CYS A 64 2.26 13.81 -10.31
C CYS A 64 0.75 14.15 -10.30
N LYS A 65 -0.09 13.18 -10.72
CA LYS A 65 -1.53 13.34 -10.65
C LYS A 65 -1.96 13.36 -9.20
N ARG A 66 -2.79 14.35 -8.88
CA ARG A 66 -3.34 14.51 -7.53
C ARG A 66 -4.84 14.63 -7.60
N PRO A 67 -5.59 13.74 -6.91
CA PRO A 67 -7.03 13.88 -6.77
C PRO A 67 -7.40 15.20 -6.07
N ALA A 68 -8.44 15.85 -6.56
CA ALA A 68 -8.86 17.16 -6.04
C ALA A 68 -9.33 17.07 -4.56
N SER A 69 -9.88 15.93 -4.17
CA SER A 69 -10.34 15.66 -2.80
C SER A 69 -9.24 15.28 -1.83
N ALA A 70 -8.00 15.02 -2.31
CA ALA A 70 -6.90 14.60 -1.44
C ALA A 70 -6.58 15.67 -0.40
N LYS A 71 -6.64 15.30 0.88
CA LYS A 71 -6.35 16.18 2.02
C LYS A 71 -5.46 15.50 3.06
N LYS A 72 -4.70 16.31 3.79
CA LYS A 72 -3.91 15.84 4.91
C LYS A 72 -4.84 15.61 6.12
N GLU A 73 -4.83 14.40 6.63
CA GLU A 73 -5.59 14.01 7.83
C GLU A 73 -4.61 13.57 8.94
N HIS A 74 -4.47 12.27 9.17
CA HIS A 74 -3.58 11.72 10.19
C HIS A 74 -2.23 11.25 9.62
N ALA A 75 -2.18 10.97 8.31
CA ALA A 75 -0.94 10.59 7.63
C ALA A 75 -0.05 11.82 7.35
N TRP A 76 1.22 11.58 7.10
CA TRP A 76 2.16 12.66 6.72
C TRP A 76 1.84 13.21 5.33
N VAL A 77 1.35 12.36 4.43
CA VAL A 77 0.92 12.75 3.07
C VAL A 77 -0.61 12.90 3.01
N PRO A 78 -1.13 13.72 2.07
CA PRO A 78 -2.54 13.74 1.78
C PRO A 78 -3.03 12.38 1.29
N THR A 79 -4.27 12.02 1.62
CA THR A 79 -4.97 10.84 1.11
C THR A 79 -6.37 11.22 0.65
N VAL A 80 -6.96 10.43 -0.25
CA VAL A 80 -8.37 10.60 -0.64
C VAL A 80 -9.25 10.12 0.51
N PRO A 81 -10.14 10.97 1.05
CA PRO A 81 -11.09 10.55 2.09
C PRO A 81 -12.08 9.52 1.56
N ASN A 82 -12.70 8.78 2.48
CA ASN A 82 -13.86 7.96 2.13
C ASN A 82 -15.07 8.82 1.78
N LEU A 83 -16.10 8.22 1.18
CA LEU A 83 -17.39 8.88 1.00
C LEU A 83 -18.01 9.28 2.34
N PRO A 84 -18.75 10.41 2.40
CA PRO A 84 -19.05 11.32 1.27
C PRO A 84 -17.97 12.36 0.95
N GLU A 85 -16.97 12.54 1.81
CA GLU A 85 -16.00 13.64 1.74
C GLU A 85 -15.07 13.56 0.52
N GLY A 86 -14.71 12.36 0.10
CA GLY A 86 -13.85 12.13 -1.07
C GLY A 86 -14.56 12.31 -2.41
N GLY A 87 -15.89 12.47 -2.40
CA GLY A 87 -16.67 12.77 -3.61
C GLY A 87 -16.42 11.78 -4.77
N ASP A 88 -16.27 12.33 -5.97
CA ASP A 88 -16.06 11.54 -7.19
C ASP A 88 -14.74 10.77 -7.18
N ASP A 89 -13.67 11.35 -6.62
CA ASP A 89 -12.38 10.67 -6.51
C ASP A 89 -12.50 9.39 -5.66
N ALA A 90 -13.18 9.48 -4.50
CA ALA A 90 -13.42 8.32 -3.65
C ALA A 90 -14.33 7.29 -4.32
N LYS A 91 -15.35 7.76 -5.03
CA LYS A 91 -16.29 6.89 -5.75
C LYS A 91 -15.59 6.10 -6.84
N GLU A 92 -14.71 6.74 -7.59
CA GLU A 92 -13.91 6.11 -8.65
C GLU A 92 -12.92 5.10 -8.07
N MET A 93 -12.18 5.48 -7.01
CA MET A 93 -11.15 4.63 -6.42
C MET A 93 -11.69 3.49 -5.57
N PHE A 94 -12.72 3.74 -4.77
CA PHE A 94 -13.15 2.86 -3.67
C PHE A 94 -14.55 2.30 -3.86
N GLY A 95 -15.34 2.86 -4.79
CA GLY A 95 -16.77 2.56 -4.88
C GLY A 95 -17.51 3.03 -3.65
N ASP A 96 -18.43 2.18 -3.14
CA ASP A 96 -19.24 2.49 -1.96
C ASP A 96 -18.68 1.89 -0.66
N LEU A 97 -17.52 1.23 -0.74
CA LEU A 97 -16.91 0.57 0.42
C LEU A 97 -16.05 1.55 1.23
N TYR A 98 -16.14 1.43 2.54
CA TYR A 98 -15.20 2.10 3.44
C TYR A 98 -13.81 1.47 3.33
N HIS A 99 -12.81 2.30 3.13
CA HIS A 99 -11.40 1.89 3.10
C HIS A 99 -10.65 2.50 4.28
N PRO A 100 -10.06 1.67 5.16
CA PRO A 100 -9.20 2.15 6.24
C PRO A 100 -7.92 2.78 5.69
N TYR A 101 -7.16 3.46 6.55
CA TYR A 101 -5.93 4.17 6.13
C TYR A 101 -4.91 3.28 5.44
N ILE A 102 -4.72 2.04 5.92
CA ILE A 102 -3.79 1.09 5.31
C ILE A 102 -4.11 0.85 3.82
N MET A 103 -5.41 0.80 3.48
CA MET A 103 -5.86 0.54 2.10
C MET A 103 -5.72 1.77 1.20
N ARG A 104 -5.90 2.97 1.75
CA ARG A 104 -5.88 4.22 1.01
C ARG A 104 -4.60 5.04 1.20
N SER A 105 -3.58 4.43 1.81
CA SER A 105 -2.29 5.08 2.12
C SER A 105 -1.59 5.67 0.90
N VAL A 106 -1.75 5.06 -0.26
CA VAL A 106 -1.15 5.51 -1.54
C VAL A 106 -2.15 6.22 -2.47
N SER A 107 -3.35 6.53 -1.99
CA SER A 107 -4.44 7.10 -2.79
C SER A 107 -4.19 8.52 -3.32
N LEU A 108 -3.13 9.19 -2.84
CA LEU A 108 -2.68 10.46 -3.43
C LEU A 108 -2.29 10.31 -4.90
N VAL A 109 -1.84 9.13 -5.31
CA VAL A 109 -1.48 8.82 -6.68
C VAL A 109 -2.35 7.67 -7.18
N PRO A 110 -3.38 7.94 -8.00
CA PRO A 110 -4.35 6.94 -8.44
C PRO A 110 -3.73 5.68 -9.03
N ASP A 111 -2.71 5.82 -9.88
CA ASP A 111 -2.02 4.69 -10.50
C ASP A 111 -1.33 3.80 -9.44
N GLU A 112 -0.84 4.36 -8.35
CA GLU A 112 -0.25 3.59 -7.24
C GLU A 112 -1.31 2.84 -6.44
N MET A 113 -2.49 3.45 -6.28
CA MET A 113 -3.64 2.80 -5.64
C MET A 113 -4.10 1.56 -6.43
N ASP A 114 -4.19 1.67 -7.75
CA ASP A 114 -4.59 0.56 -8.60
C ASP A 114 -3.58 -0.60 -8.56
N ARG A 115 -2.29 -0.29 -8.66
CA ARG A 115 -1.22 -1.31 -8.57
C ARG A 115 -1.15 -1.96 -7.18
N HIS A 116 -1.40 -1.19 -6.12
CA HIS A 116 -1.47 -1.72 -4.77
C HIS A 116 -2.63 -2.72 -4.64
N ARG A 117 -3.79 -2.35 -5.12
CA ARG A 117 -4.99 -3.20 -5.12
C ARG A 117 -4.80 -4.49 -5.93
N GLU A 118 -4.16 -4.40 -7.10
CA GLU A 118 -3.84 -5.60 -7.90
C GLU A 118 -2.99 -6.59 -7.11
N LEU A 119 -1.93 -6.11 -6.45
CA LEU A 119 -1.05 -6.97 -5.65
C LEU A 119 -1.78 -7.56 -4.45
N GLU A 120 -2.57 -6.76 -3.76
CA GLU A 120 -3.34 -7.17 -2.59
C GLU A 120 -4.38 -8.23 -2.93
N ASN A 121 -5.09 -8.07 -4.03
CA ASN A 121 -6.06 -9.07 -4.51
C ASN A 121 -5.43 -10.44 -4.79
N ILE A 122 -4.15 -10.45 -5.21
CA ILE A 122 -3.43 -11.69 -5.53
C ILE A 122 -2.76 -12.29 -4.28
N GLN A 123 -2.10 -11.45 -3.47
CA GLN A 123 -1.24 -11.93 -2.38
C GLN A 123 -1.90 -11.96 -1.01
N TYR A 124 -3.02 -11.27 -0.83
CA TYR A 124 -3.71 -11.25 0.44
C TYR A 124 -5.19 -11.66 0.30
N LEU A 125 -6.06 -10.73 -0.05
CA LEU A 125 -7.50 -10.95 -0.07
C LEU A 125 -8.19 -10.02 -1.09
N PRO A 126 -8.98 -10.56 -2.03
CA PRO A 126 -9.81 -9.72 -2.89
C PRO A 126 -10.78 -8.86 -2.06
N MET A 127 -10.81 -7.57 -2.34
CA MET A 127 -11.60 -6.59 -1.56
C MET A 127 -13.09 -6.95 -1.47
N GLU A 128 -13.66 -7.53 -2.52
CA GLU A 128 -15.05 -8.00 -2.48
C GLU A 128 -15.29 -9.14 -1.49
N LYS A 129 -14.24 -9.78 -1.01
CA LYS A 129 -14.30 -10.86 -0.01
C LYS A 129 -14.06 -10.39 1.43
N ILE A 130 -13.73 -9.11 1.62
CA ILE A 130 -13.32 -8.59 2.94
C ILE A 130 -14.36 -8.80 4.05
N LEU A 131 -15.63 -8.82 3.71
CA LEU A 131 -16.74 -9.03 4.67
C LEU A 131 -17.15 -10.48 4.84
N ILE A 132 -16.55 -11.42 4.07
CA ILE A 132 -16.86 -12.85 4.17
C ILE A 132 -15.97 -13.47 5.22
N LYS A 133 -16.54 -13.74 6.40
CA LYS A 133 -15.79 -14.22 7.59
C LYS A 133 -15.23 -15.63 7.44
N ASP A 134 -15.92 -16.48 6.70
CA ASP A 134 -15.60 -17.89 6.43
C ASP A 134 -14.98 -18.09 5.04
N TYR A 135 -14.42 -17.03 4.46
CA TYR A 135 -13.71 -17.12 3.19
C TYR A 135 -12.52 -18.09 3.29
N GLU A 136 -12.43 -19.00 2.33
CA GLU A 136 -11.25 -19.87 2.17
C GLU A 136 -10.42 -19.40 1.00
N HIS A 137 -9.13 -19.14 1.24
CA HIS A 137 -8.16 -18.77 0.20
C HIS A 137 -7.88 -19.95 -0.73
N HIS A 138 -7.81 -21.14 -0.13
CA HIS A 138 -7.67 -22.45 -0.77
C HIS A 138 -8.33 -23.50 0.11
N GLU A 139 -8.58 -24.69 -0.43
CA GLU A 139 -9.09 -25.82 0.33
C GLU A 139 -8.24 -26.05 1.60
N GLY A 140 -8.89 -25.95 2.76
CA GLY A 140 -8.25 -26.11 4.06
C GLY A 140 -7.42 -24.91 4.56
N PHE A 141 -7.39 -23.79 3.83
CA PHE A 141 -6.73 -22.54 4.27
C PHE A 141 -7.77 -21.45 4.51
N THR A 142 -8.23 -21.39 5.71
CA THR A 142 -9.28 -20.46 6.14
C THR A 142 -8.78 -19.04 6.33
N ARG A 143 -9.67 -18.08 6.25
CA ARG A 143 -9.37 -16.68 6.55
C ARG A 143 -8.78 -16.50 7.96
N ALA A 144 -9.30 -17.19 8.96
CA ALA A 144 -8.79 -17.11 10.34
C ALA A 144 -7.31 -17.50 10.43
N GLN A 145 -6.88 -18.50 9.66
CA GLN A 145 -5.47 -18.89 9.59
C GLN A 145 -4.63 -17.81 8.90
N ALA A 146 -5.10 -17.26 7.78
CA ALA A 146 -4.42 -16.16 7.08
C ALA A 146 -4.26 -14.91 7.97
N GLU A 147 -5.33 -14.50 8.64
CA GLU A 147 -5.33 -13.36 9.56
C GLU A 147 -4.42 -13.56 10.77
N THR A 148 -4.31 -14.81 11.26
CA THR A 148 -3.36 -15.14 12.33
C THR A 148 -1.91 -14.92 11.89
N VAL A 149 -1.57 -15.32 10.65
CA VAL A 149 -0.24 -15.09 10.07
C VAL A 149 -0.01 -13.60 9.88
N ALA A 150 -0.97 -12.88 9.29
CA ALA A 150 -0.87 -11.43 9.07
C ALA A 150 -0.68 -10.67 10.40
N GLY A 151 -1.48 -11.00 11.42
CA GLY A 151 -1.34 -10.41 12.76
C GLY A 151 0.01 -10.71 13.40
N ARG A 152 0.56 -11.91 13.19
CA ARG A 152 1.91 -12.25 13.69
C ARG A 152 3.00 -11.44 12.98
N VAL A 153 2.90 -11.26 11.67
CA VAL A 153 3.83 -10.43 10.90
C VAL A 153 3.77 -8.98 11.37
N SER A 154 2.56 -8.43 11.57
CA SER A 154 2.38 -7.08 12.10
C SER A 154 3.03 -6.91 13.48
N ALA A 155 2.84 -7.90 14.37
CA ALA A 155 3.44 -7.86 15.70
C ALA A 155 4.99 -7.93 15.67
N ILE A 156 5.57 -8.71 14.75
CA ILE A 156 7.04 -8.79 14.57
C ILE A 156 7.60 -7.47 14.05
N ASN A 157 6.86 -6.80 13.16
CA ASN A 157 7.26 -5.52 12.57
C ASN A 157 6.90 -4.31 13.46
N GLU A 158 6.38 -4.54 14.66
CA GLU A 158 5.92 -3.48 15.58
C GLU A 158 4.92 -2.52 14.90
N CYS A 159 4.10 -3.05 14.00
CA CYS A 159 3.10 -2.27 13.29
C CYS A 159 2.00 -1.83 14.27
N PHE A 160 1.82 -0.52 14.38
CA PHE A 160 0.80 0.06 15.26
C PHE A 160 -0.63 -0.17 14.74
N TYR A 161 -0.81 -0.31 13.43
CA TYR A 161 -2.10 -0.39 12.78
C TYR A 161 -2.79 -1.77 12.91
#